data_fe39cc76a337dd372b89f8e0289c51bb
#
_entry.id   fe39cc76a337dd372b89f8e0289c51bb
#
_cell.length_a   1.000
_cell.length_b   1.000
_cell.length_c   1.000
_cell.angle_alpha   90.00
_cell.angle_beta   90.00
_cell.angle_gamma   90.00
#
_symmetry.space_group_name_H-M   'P 1'
#
loop_
_entity.id
_entity.type
_entity.pdbx_description
1 polymer ?
#
loop_
_entity_poly.entity_id
_entity_poly.type
_entity_poly.pdbx_seq_one_letter_code
_entity_poly.pdbx_strand_id
1 'polypeptide(L)'
;VWLFRSKEFIIWWQQNYPDIITGWNTDFFDVPYLIKRITRELGETLAKKISPWGMLTERKTFIKGNEELHYDISGIAQLDYLELYKKYTYSKQESYKLDYIAEQELGDKKKDNPGDTFRDFYTHHWQQFVEYNIHDVELVDRLEDKMRLIELHLTMAYNAKINYEDVYSQVRMWDAIIYNHLRKKGIVIPMKTGGSKTEQFEGAFVKDPLIGQHKWVASFDLNSLYPHLIMQYNISPETLTHEKLSCTVDRLLAQEVDTTYLKQRDLSMAANGWCYRRDIKGFMPELMETMYDNRSKFKDRKSTRLNSSHTDISRMPSSA
;
A
#
# COMPACT_ATOMS: atom_id res chain seq x y z
N VAL A 1 -41.59 7.22 -0.84
CA VAL A 1 -40.50 7.97 -1.50
C VAL A 1 -39.19 7.14 -1.48
N TRP A 2 -38.75 6.64 -0.30
CA TRP A 2 -37.47 5.91 -0.16
C TRP A 2 -37.43 4.58 -0.90
N LEU A 3 -38.51 3.79 -0.88
CA LEU A 3 -38.62 2.52 -1.61
C LEU A 3 -38.46 2.73 -3.12
N PHE A 4 -39.06 3.78 -3.66
CA PHE A 4 -38.99 4.12 -5.08
C PHE A 4 -37.56 4.51 -5.49
N ARG A 5 -36.91 5.39 -4.71
CA ARG A 5 -35.54 5.80 -4.99
C ARG A 5 -34.52 4.66 -4.91
N SER A 6 -34.66 3.77 -3.94
CA SER A 6 -33.78 2.58 -3.83
C SER A 6 -33.94 1.64 -5.02
N LYS A 7 -35.18 1.49 -5.53
CA LYS A 7 -35.45 0.64 -6.71
C LYS A 7 -34.90 1.27 -7.99
N GLU A 8 -35.09 2.57 -8.19
CA GLU A 8 -34.53 3.30 -9.33
C GLU A 8 -33.01 3.28 -9.31
N PHE A 9 -32.41 3.45 -8.14
CA PHE A 9 -30.95 3.34 -7.98
C PHE A 9 -30.44 1.98 -8.43
N ILE A 10 -31.05 0.87 -7.99
CA ILE A 10 -30.61 -0.48 -8.39
C ILE A 10 -30.78 -0.69 -9.90
N ILE A 11 -31.85 -0.20 -10.52
CA ILE A 11 -32.05 -0.29 -11.97
C ILE A 11 -30.95 0.47 -12.72
N TRP A 12 -30.67 1.70 -12.31
CA TRP A 12 -29.61 2.52 -12.89
C TRP A 12 -28.24 1.88 -12.69
N TRP A 13 -27.96 1.37 -11.47
CA TRP A 13 -26.71 0.70 -11.12
C TRP A 13 -26.45 -0.53 -12.01
N GLN A 14 -27.45 -1.36 -12.22
CA GLN A 14 -27.35 -2.54 -13.08
C GLN A 14 -27.06 -2.20 -14.56
N GLN A 15 -27.47 -1.04 -15.01
CA GLN A 15 -27.19 -0.56 -16.37
C GLN A 15 -25.79 0.08 -16.48
N ASN A 16 -25.20 0.48 -15.35
CA ASN A 16 -23.97 1.27 -15.30
C ASN A 16 -22.98 0.72 -14.25
N TYR A 17 -22.78 -0.59 -14.22
CA TYR A 17 -21.82 -1.18 -13.27
C TYR A 17 -20.44 -0.57 -13.44
N PRO A 18 -19.83 0.02 -12.39
CA PRO A 18 -18.46 0.47 -12.45
C PRO A 18 -17.49 -0.70 -12.26
N ASP A 19 -16.29 -0.57 -12.79
CA ASP A 19 -15.20 -1.50 -12.48
C ASP A 19 -14.59 -1.23 -11.10
N ILE A 20 -14.60 0.05 -10.70
CA ILE A 20 -14.03 0.51 -9.44
C ILE A 20 -14.98 1.47 -8.73
N ILE A 21 -15.14 1.31 -7.44
CA ILE A 21 -15.81 2.26 -6.54
C ILE A 21 -14.73 2.92 -5.68
N THR A 22 -14.82 4.22 -5.55
CA THR A 22 -13.96 5.00 -4.65
C THR A 22 -14.77 6.05 -3.90
N GLY A 23 -14.18 6.61 -2.86
CA GLY A 23 -14.72 7.68 -2.04
C GLY A 23 -13.97 7.75 -0.71
N TRP A 24 -14.41 8.59 0.20
CA TRP A 24 -13.75 8.78 1.49
C TRP A 24 -14.40 7.96 2.59
N ASN A 25 -13.74 6.91 3.05
CA ASN A 25 -14.25 5.95 4.06
C ASN A 25 -15.47 5.15 3.58
N THR A 26 -15.51 4.85 2.29
CA THR A 26 -16.63 4.16 1.64
C THR A 26 -16.78 2.72 2.12
N ASP A 27 -15.70 2.05 2.42
CA ASP A 27 -15.68 0.64 2.83
C ASP A 27 -16.39 0.40 4.15
N PHE A 28 -16.30 1.36 5.08
CA PHE A 28 -16.89 1.22 6.42
C PHE A 28 -18.16 2.04 6.63
N PHE A 29 -18.48 2.96 5.72
CA PHE A 29 -19.66 3.81 5.87
C PHE A 29 -20.65 3.69 4.71
N ASP A 30 -20.29 4.14 3.52
CA ASP A 30 -21.23 4.27 2.40
C ASP A 30 -21.70 2.93 1.87
N VAL A 31 -20.79 2.00 1.61
CA VAL A 31 -21.10 0.66 1.08
C VAL A 31 -21.95 -0.15 2.07
N PRO A 32 -21.58 -0.27 3.35
CA PRO A 32 -22.41 -0.96 4.34
C PRO A 32 -23.78 -0.31 4.53
N TYR A 33 -23.84 1.02 4.54
CA TYR A 33 -25.11 1.72 4.65
C TYR A 33 -26.02 1.45 3.46
N LEU A 34 -25.47 1.55 2.24
CA LEU A 34 -26.22 1.31 1.00
C LEU A 34 -26.78 -0.12 0.93
N ILE A 35 -25.94 -1.12 1.19
CA ILE A 35 -26.35 -2.52 1.17
C ILE A 35 -27.42 -2.80 2.22
N LYS A 36 -27.21 -2.39 3.47
CA LYS A 36 -28.19 -2.56 4.55
C LYS A 36 -29.50 -1.85 4.24
N ARG A 37 -29.43 -0.66 3.64
CA ARG A 37 -30.60 0.11 3.25
C ARG A 37 -31.41 -0.62 2.18
N ILE A 38 -30.75 -1.07 1.12
CA ILE A 38 -31.39 -1.81 0.03
C ILE A 38 -31.98 -3.14 0.55
N THR A 39 -31.23 -3.86 1.36
CA THR A 39 -31.69 -5.10 1.98
C THR A 39 -32.98 -4.89 2.80
N ARG A 40 -33.03 -3.82 3.60
CA ARG A 40 -34.20 -3.49 4.40
C ARG A 40 -35.42 -3.08 3.57
N GLU A 41 -35.21 -2.30 2.52
CA GLU A 41 -36.30 -1.73 1.72
C GLU A 41 -36.79 -2.68 0.61
N LEU A 42 -35.87 -3.42 -0.01
CA LEU A 42 -36.12 -4.21 -1.22
C LEU A 42 -35.85 -5.71 -1.06
N GLY A 43 -35.26 -6.11 0.04
CA GLY A 43 -34.88 -7.50 0.32
C GLY A 43 -33.49 -7.88 -0.20
N GLU A 44 -32.99 -8.99 0.32
CA GLU A 44 -31.62 -9.49 0.06
C GLU A 44 -31.36 -9.81 -1.41
N THR A 45 -32.36 -10.36 -2.11
CA THR A 45 -32.24 -10.73 -3.53
C THR A 45 -31.91 -9.51 -4.42
N LEU A 46 -32.52 -8.36 -4.13
CA LEU A 46 -32.24 -7.13 -4.85
C LEU A 46 -30.93 -6.47 -4.38
N ALA A 47 -30.57 -6.60 -3.11
CA ALA A 47 -29.29 -6.11 -2.61
C ALA A 47 -28.12 -6.82 -3.31
N LYS A 48 -28.22 -8.11 -3.58
CA LYS A 48 -27.20 -8.86 -4.34
C LYS A 48 -26.97 -8.34 -5.75
N LYS A 49 -27.93 -7.60 -6.32
CA LYS A 49 -27.78 -6.96 -7.65
C LYS A 49 -26.86 -5.73 -7.65
N ILE A 50 -26.32 -5.32 -6.50
CA ILE A 50 -25.20 -4.37 -6.46
C ILE A 50 -23.96 -5.00 -7.09
N SER A 51 -23.76 -6.31 -6.92
CA SER A 51 -22.72 -7.06 -7.61
C SER A 51 -23.19 -7.48 -9.02
N PRO A 52 -22.39 -7.26 -10.07
CA PRO A 52 -22.68 -7.76 -11.41
C PRO A 52 -22.78 -9.29 -11.46
N TRP A 53 -22.15 -9.98 -10.52
CA TRP A 53 -22.20 -11.44 -10.40
C TRP A 53 -23.21 -11.94 -9.37
N GLY A 54 -23.95 -11.01 -8.73
CA GLY A 54 -24.94 -11.34 -7.71
C GLY A 54 -24.36 -11.91 -6.41
N MET A 55 -23.08 -11.61 -6.14
CA MET A 55 -22.34 -12.13 -4.99
C MET A 55 -21.88 -10.99 -4.08
N LEU A 56 -22.43 -10.97 -2.87
CA LEU A 56 -22.01 -10.08 -1.79
C LEU A 56 -21.50 -10.92 -0.63
N THR A 57 -20.31 -10.63 -0.13
CA THR A 57 -19.74 -11.30 1.03
C THR A 57 -19.56 -10.30 2.16
N GLU A 58 -20.23 -10.58 3.29
CA GLU A 58 -20.08 -9.81 4.50
C GLU A 58 -18.82 -10.25 5.25
N ARG A 59 -17.99 -9.30 5.62
CA ARG A 59 -16.80 -9.52 6.47
C ARG A 59 -16.88 -8.65 7.71
N LYS A 60 -16.44 -9.23 8.83
CA LYS A 60 -16.29 -8.53 10.10
C LYS A 60 -14.81 -8.33 10.38
N THR A 61 -14.43 -7.09 10.59
CA THR A 61 -13.06 -6.71 10.91
C THR A 61 -13.05 -6.02 12.27
N PHE A 62 -12.10 -6.37 13.13
CA PHE A 62 -11.94 -5.70 14.42
C PHE A 62 -10.92 -4.56 14.29
N ILE A 63 -11.39 -3.32 14.43
CA ILE A 63 -10.57 -2.11 14.41
C ILE A 63 -10.63 -1.44 15.77
N LYS A 64 -9.49 -1.35 16.46
CA LYS A 64 -9.39 -0.73 17.78
C LYS A 64 -10.40 -1.28 18.83
N GLY A 65 -10.69 -2.59 18.73
CA GLY A 65 -11.63 -3.26 19.64
C GLY A 65 -13.10 -3.16 19.27
N ASN A 66 -13.46 -2.43 18.20
CA ASN A 66 -14.81 -2.38 17.67
C ASN A 66 -14.95 -3.31 16.47
N GLU A 67 -16.12 -3.95 16.36
CA GLU A 67 -16.49 -4.75 15.21
C GLU A 67 -16.99 -3.82 14.11
N GLU A 68 -16.24 -3.75 13.01
CA GLU A 68 -16.61 -2.99 11.81
C GLU A 68 -17.04 -3.95 10.72
N LEU A 69 -18.12 -3.58 10.02
CA LEU A 69 -18.69 -4.37 8.97
C LEU A 69 -18.24 -3.87 7.61
N HIS A 70 -17.75 -4.78 6.80
CA HIS A 70 -17.28 -4.54 5.45
C HIS A 70 -17.96 -5.52 4.49
N TYR A 71 -18.25 -5.08 3.27
CA TYR A 71 -18.85 -5.91 2.22
C TYR A 71 -17.96 -5.98 1.00
N ASP A 72 -17.62 -7.20 0.56
CA ASP A 72 -16.99 -7.41 -0.74
C ASP A 72 -18.09 -7.51 -1.82
N ILE A 73 -18.02 -6.68 -2.83
CA ILE A 73 -18.90 -6.67 -4.00
C ILE A 73 -18.18 -7.40 -5.14
N SER A 74 -18.47 -8.69 -5.33
CA SER A 74 -17.79 -9.46 -6.38
C SER A 74 -18.02 -8.86 -7.77
N GLY A 75 -16.93 -8.63 -8.51
CA GLY A 75 -16.95 -8.01 -9.82
C GLY A 75 -16.76 -6.50 -9.85
N ILE A 76 -16.67 -5.85 -8.69
CA ILE A 76 -16.37 -4.41 -8.55
C ILE A 76 -15.26 -4.26 -7.52
N ALA A 77 -14.17 -3.61 -7.88
CA ALA A 77 -13.08 -3.34 -6.95
C ALA A 77 -13.41 -2.12 -6.07
N GLN A 78 -13.17 -2.23 -4.77
CA GLN A 78 -13.37 -1.15 -3.82
C GLN A 78 -12.02 -0.53 -3.46
N LEU A 79 -11.79 0.71 -3.90
CA LEU A 79 -10.58 1.47 -3.62
C LEU A 79 -10.92 2.69 -2.77
N ASP A 80 -11.06 2.48 -1.46
CA ASP A 80 -11.32 3.57 -0.51
C ASP A 80 -10.17 4.58 -0.51
N TYR A 81 -10.50 5.83 -0.87
CA TYR A 81 -9.48 6.88 -1.03
C TYR A 81 -8.80 7.25 0.30
N LEU A 82 -9.48 7.11 1.42
CA LEU A 82 -8.89 7.29 2.75
C LEU A 82 -7.77 6.27 3.00
N GLU A 83 -8.01 5.01 2.63
CA GLU A 83 -7.00 3.95 2.79
C GLU A 83 -5.84 4.13 1.80
N LEU A 84 -6.12 4.56 0.57
CA LEU A 84 -5.07 4.94 -0.40
C LEU A 84 -4.22 6.10 0.15
N TYR A 85 -4.86 7.13 0.69
CA TYR A 85 -4.18 8.28 1.28
C TYR A 85 -3.25 7.85 2.43
N LYS A 86 -3.75 7.05 3.38
CA LYS A 86 -2.95 6.52 4.50
C LYS A 86 -1.79 5.65 4.03
N LYS A 87 -1.97 4.87 2.97
CA LYS A 87 -0.97 3.94 2.45
C LYS A 87 0.17 4.66 1.74
N TYR A 88 -0.13 5.69 0.95
CA TYR A 88 0.84 6.30 0.06
C TYR A 88 1.39 7.65 0.55
N THR A 89 0.84 8.20 1.63
CA THR A 89 1.42 9.40 2.28
C THR A 89 2.33 9.02 3.43
N TYR A 90 3.54 9.60 3.45
CA TYR A 90 4.56 9.26 4.45
C TYR A 90 4.36 9.98 5.79
N SER A 91 3.75 11.15 5.78
CA SER A 91 3.50 11.95 6.97
C SER A 91 2.18 11.55 7.63
N LYS A 92 2.23 11.27 8.93
CA LYS A 92 1.00 11.09 9.71
C LYS A 92 0.30 12.44 9.84
N GLN A 93 -1.02 12.42 9.67
CA GLN A 93 -1.87 13.58 9.82
C GLN A 93 -2.49 13.61 11.23
N GLU A 94 -2.79 14.79 11.74
CA GLU A 94 -3.50 14.97 13.01
C GLU A 94 -4.93 14.44 12.95
N SER A 95 -5.57 14.60 11.78
CA SER A 95 -6.91 14.10 11.50
C SER A 95 -7.00 13.54 10.09
N TYR A 96 -7.76 12.46 9.93
CA TYR A 96 -8.06 11.85 8.63
C TYR A 96 -9.51 12.12 8.19
N LYS A 97 -10.16 13.15 8.70
CA LYS A 97 -11.43 13.61 8.18
C LYS A 97 -11.22 14.26 6.82
N LEU A 98 -12.17 14.06 5.88
CA LEU A 98 -12.10 14.63 4.53
C LEU A 98 -11.88 16.14 4.56
N ASP A 99 -12.60 16.85 5.45
CA ASP A 99 -12.47 18.29 5.62
C ASP A 99 -11.03 18.73 5.93
N TYR A 100 -10.38 18.07 6.90
CA TYR A 100 -9.01 18.35 7.28
C TYR A 100 -8.01 18.06 6.16
N ILE A 101 -8.16 16.88 5.51
CA ILE A 101 -7.24 16.50 4.44
C ILE A 101 -7.42 17.38 3.20
N ALA A 102 -8.66 17.72 2.84
CA ALA A 102 -8.92 18.64 1.73
C ALA A 102 -8.34 20.04 2.01
N GLU A 103 -8.43 20.54 3.24
CA GLU A 103 -7.77 21.80 3.62
C GLU A 103 -6.24 21.72 3.47
N GLN A 104 -5.62 20.64 3.97
CA GLN A 104 -4.16 20.48 3.89
C GLN A 104 -3.67 20.31 2.45
N GLU A 105 -4.40 19.53 1.65
CA GLU A 105 -3.95 19.19 0.31
C GLU A 105 -4.44 20.16 -0.75
N LEU A 106 -5.66 20.65 -0.67
CA LEU A 106 -6.29 21.49 -1.69
C LEU A 106 -6.43 22.96 -1.28
N GLY A 107 -6.30 23.28 0.02
CA GLY A 107 -6.63 24.60 0.56
C GLY A 107 -8.14 24.89 0.55
N ASP A 108 -8.97 23.85 0.49
CA ASP A 108 -10.41 23.93 0.44
C ASP A 108 -11.04 23.08 1.54
N LYS A 109 -12.26 23.43 1.94
CA LYS A 109 -12.98 22.78 3.05
C LYS A 109 -14.36 22.33 2.59
N LYS A 110 -14.93 21.42 3.39
CA LYS A 110 -16.35 21.10 3.26
C LYS A 110 -17.20 22.36 3.44
N LYS A 111 -18.36 22.36 2.78
CA LYS A 111 -19.36 23.43 3.00
C LYS A 111 -19.91 23.32 4.42
N ASP A 112 -20.23 24.48 5.01
CA ASP A 112 -20.82 24.53 6.34
C ASP A 112 -22.22 23.93 6.36
N ASN A 113 -22.58 23.33 7.49
CA ASN A 113 -23.93 22.86 7.75
C ASN A 113 -24.73 24.05 8.35
N PRO A 114 -25.74 24.57 7.65
CA PRO A 114 -26.56 25.68 8.17
C PRO A 114 -27.60 25.27 9.23
N GLY A 115 -27.80 23.96 9.44
CA GLY A 115 -28.75 23.44 10.42
C GLY A 115 -28.15 23.19 11.79
N ASP A 116 -28.94 23.28 12.86
CA ASP A 116 -28.51 22.98 14.22
C ASP A 116 -28.10 21.49 14.39
N THR A 117 -28.73 20.63 13.61
CA THR A 117 -28.44 19.19 13.57
C THR A 117 -28.33 18.71 12.13
N PHE A 118 -27.65 17.57 11.91
CA PHE A 118 -27.61 16.97 10.58
C PHE A 118 -28.99 16.56 10.07
N ARG A 119 -29.92 16.21 10.97
CA ARG A 119 -31.32 15.94 10.63
C ARG A 119 -32.04 17.19 10.15
N ASP A 120 -31.82 18.31 10.80
CA ASP A 120 -32.34 19.60 10.39
C ASP A 120 -31.84 19.99 9.01
N PHE A 121 -30.55 19.79 8.76
CA PHE A 121 -29.92 20.05 7.49
C PHE A 121 -30.62 19.35 6.32
N TYR A 122 -30.76 18.01 6.36
CA TYR A 122 -31.39 17.29 5.25
C TYR A 122 -32.94 17.44 5.22
N THR A 123 -33.58 17.93 6.28
CA THR A 123 -35.03 18.09 6.32
C THR A 123 -35.47 19.47 5.84
N HIS A 124 -34.79 20.53 6.30
CA HIS A 124 -35.21 21.90 6.04
C HIS A 124 -34.32 22.66 5.06
N HIS A 125 -33.10 22.18 4.82
CA HIS A 125 -32.11 22.79 3.92
C HIS A 125 -31.72 21.85 2.80
N TRP A 126 -32.69 21.17 2.17
CA TRP A 126 -32.47 20.09 1.20
C TRP A 126 -31.57 20.48 0.04
N GLN A 127 -31.73 21.65 -0.56
CA GLN A 127 -30.88 22.08 -1.69
C GLN A 127 -29.40 22.19 -1.27
N GLN A 128 -29.17 22.84 -0.14
CA GLN A 128 -27.81 22.98 0.41
C GLN A 128 -27.21 21.63 0.82
N PHE A 129 -28.06 20.73 1.34
CA PHE A 129 -27.65 19.37 1.64
C PHE A 129 -27.19 18.60 0.40
N VAL A 130 -27.89 18.73 -0.73
CA VAL A 130 -27.48 18.13 -2.00
C VAL A 130 -26.16 18.74 -2.49
N GLU A 131 -26.03 20.05 -2.46
CA GLU A 131 -24.80 20.76 -2.83
C GLU A 131 -23.61 20.39 -1.93
N TYR A 132 -23.86 20.17 -0.65
CA TYR A 132 -22.86 19.68 0.30
C TYR A 132 -22.36 18.29 -0.12
N ASN A 133 -23.28 17.36 -0.44
CA ASN A 133 -22.88 16.00 -0.84
C ASN A 133 -22.14 15.98 -2.19
N ILE A 134 -22.56 16.83 -3.15
CA ILE A 134 -21.83 16.97 -4.43
C ILE A 134 -20.42 17.47 -4.17
N HIS A 135 -20.26 18.48 -3.34
CA HIS A 135 -18.97 19.05 -3.00
C HIS A 135 -18.04 18.03 -2.29
N ASP A 136 -18.56 17.18 -1.42
CA ASP A 136 -17.78 16.12 -0.79
C ASP A 136 -17.20 15.14 -1.83
N VAL A 137 -17.96 14.81 -2.88
CA VAL A 137 -17.48 13.97 -3.99
C VAL A 137 -16.43 14.72 -4.83
N GLU A 138 -16.69 16.00 -5.14
CA GLU A 138 -15.75 16.85 -5.88
C GLU A 138 -14.40 17.01 -5.15
N LEU A 139 -14.40 17.08 -3.82
CA LEU A 139 -13.16 17.13 -3.03
C LEU A 139 -12.31 15.86 -3.24
N VAL A 140 -12.93 14.68 -3.27
CA VAL A 140 -12.22 13.41 -3.51
C VAL A 140 -11.68 13.35 -4.94
N ASP A 141 -12.45 13.79 -5.91
CA ASP A 141 -12.04 13.86 -7.31
C ASP A 141 -10.82 14.80 -7.48
N ARG A 142 -10.88 15.99 -6.90
CA ARG A 142 -9.76 16.95 -6.90
C ARG A 142 -8.53 16.45 -6.15
N LEU A 143 -8.72 15.66 -5.08
CA LEU A 143 -7.60 14.97 -4.40
C LEU A 143 -6.95 13.97 -5.35
N GLU A 144 -7.73 13.18 -6.10
CA GLU A 144 -7.18 12.26 -7.10
C GLU A 144 -6.48 13.01 -8.24
N ASP A 145 -7.03 14.09 -8.75
CA ASP A 145 -6.40 14.93 -9.77
C ASP A 145 -5.01 15.43 -9.35
N LYS A 146 -4.87 15.80 -8.08
CA LYS A 146 -3.60 16.27 -7.50
C LYS A 146 -2.63 15.14 -7.19
N MET A 147 -3.10 14.09 -6.52
CA MET A 147 -2.25 13.08 -5.89
C MET A 147 -2.07 11.82 -6.74
N ARG A 148 -3.02 11.50 -7.59
CA ARG A 148 -3.04 10.33 -8.49
C ARG A 148 -2.79 9.00 -7.78
N LEU A 149 -3.43 8.80 -6.63
CA LEU A 149 -3.23 7.62 -5.80
C LEU A 149 -3.91 6.38 -6.38
N ILE A 150 -5.05 6.53 -7.05
CA ILE A 150 -5.72 5.45 -7.78
C ILE A 150 -4.85 5.02 -8.96
N GLU A 151 -4.36 5.98 -9.76
CA GLU A 151 -3.48 5.68 -10.89
C GLU A 151 -2.22 4.93 -10.43
N LEU A 152 -1.60 5.37 -9.34
CA LEU A 152 -0.46 4.69 -8.73
C LEU A 152 -0.81 3.26 -8.32
N HIS A 153 -1.95 3.09 -7.64
CA HIS A 153 -2.42 1.79 -7.15
C HIS A 153 -2.68 0.80 -8.31
N LEU A 154 -3.36 1.26 -9.35
CA LEU A 154 -3.60 0.48 -10.57
C LEU A 154 -2.30 0.10 -11.28
N THR A 155 -1.35 1.03 -11.37
CA THR A 155 -0.03 0.76 -11.95
C THR A 155 0.70 -0.34 -11.19
N MET A 156 0.62 -0.35 -9.86
CA MET A 156 1.20 -1.42 -9.03
C MET A 156 0.51 -2.75 -9.26
N ALA A 157 -0.84 -2.77 -9.37
CA ALA A 157 -1.60 -3.98 -9.66
C ALA A 157 -1.21 -4.60 -11.01
N TYR A 158 -1.11 -3.78 -12.05
CA TYR A 158 -0.68 -4.22 -13.38
C TYR A 158 0.74 -4.78 -13.38
N ASN A 159 1.68 -4.11 -12.71
CA ASN A 159 3.06 -4.55 -12.61
C ASN A 159 3.19 -5.87 -11.85
N ALA A 160 2.47 -6.03 -10.75
CA ALA A 160 2.44 -7.25 -9.95
C ALA A 160 1.56 -8.34 -10.55
N LYS A 161 0.64 -8.01 -11.48
CA LYS A 161 -0.38 -8.90 -12.07
C LYS A 161 -1.31 -9.51 -11.01
N ILE A 162 -1.89 -8.65 -10.20
CA ILE A 162 -2.85 -9.01 -9.15
C ILE A 162 -4.12 -8.18 -9.29
N ASN A 163 -5.17 -8.56 -8.55
CA ASN A 163 -6.37 -7.76 -8.44
C ASN A 163 -6.09 -6.42 -7.75
N TYR A 164 -6.86 -5.41 -8.06
CA TYR A 164 -6.67 -4.07 -7.53
C TYR A 164 -6.69 -4.05 -5.99
N GLU A 165 -7.62 -4.73 -5.35
CA GLU A 165 -7.72 -4.81 -3.89
C GLU A 165 -6.53 -5.53 -3.23
N ASP A 166 -5.91 -6.49 -3.92
CA ASP A 166 -4.75 -7.23 -3.39
C ASP A 166 -3.50 -6.37 -3.21
N VAL A 167 -3.43 -5.23 -3.88
CA VAL A 167 -2.32 -4.26 -3.75
C VAL A 167 -2.24 -3.67 -2.34
N TYR A 168 -3.35 -3.61 -1.59
CA TYR A 168 -3.33 -3.19 -0.19
C TYR A 168 -2.44 -4.10 0.67
N SER A 169 -2.31 -5.37 0.32
CA SER A 169 -1.44 -6.33 1.01
C SER A 169 -0.07 -6.43 0.34
N GLN A 170 0.96 -5.90 0.99
CA GLN A 170 2.34 -6.03 0.48
C GLN A 170 2.75 -7.49 0.33
N VAL A 171 2.30 -8.38 1.22
CA VAL A 171 2.62 -9.81 1.17
C VAL A 171 2.04 -10.44 -0.11
N ARG A 172 0.76 -10.19 -0.42
CA ARG A 172 0.13 -10.72 -1.63
C ARG A 172 0.79 -10.19 -2.89
N MET A 173 1.15 -8.91 -2.90
CA MET A 173 1.85 -8.30 -4.03
C MET A 173 3.20 -8.96 -4.28
N TRP A 174 4.01 -9.18 -3.22
CA TRP A 174 5.30 -9.86 -3.34
C TRP A 174 5.15 -11.34 -3.72
N ASP A 175 4.19 -12.05 -3.14
CA ASP A 175 3.86 -13.42 -3.52
C ASP A 175 3.60 -13.53 -5.04
N ALA A 176 2.81 -12.62 -5.59
CA ALA A 176 2.50 -12.62 -7.01
C ALA A 176 3.70 -12.24 -7.90
N ILE A 177 4.49 -11.24 -7.50
CA ILE A 177 5.71 -10.85 -8.21
C ILE A 177 6.68 -12.03 -8.28
N ILE A 178 6.95 -12.68 -7.15
CA ILE A 178 7.83 -13.85 -7.07
C ILE A 178 7.26 -15.00 -7.89
N TYR A 179 5.96 -15.29 -7.75
CA TYR A 179 5.31 -16.34 -8.54
C TYR A 179 5.46 -16.11 -10.05
N ASN A 180 5.16 -14.89 -10.52
CA ASN A 180 5.27 -14.55 -11.94
C ASN A 180 6.73 -14.61 -12.45
N HIS A 181 7.68 -14.23 -11.61
CA HIS A 181 9.11 -14.32 -11.95
C HIS A 181 9.56 -15.77 -12.10
N LEU A 182 9.26 -16.62 -11.12
CA LEU A 182 9.65 -18.04 -11.13
C LEU A 182 8.91 -18.84 -12.21
N ARG A 183 7.63 -18.56 -12.44
CA ARG A 183 6.86 -19.17 -13.53
C ARG A 183 7.48 -18.91 -14.90
N LYS A 184 7.99 -17.69 -15.15
CA LYS A 184 8.70 -17.38 -16.41
C LYS A 184 9.96 -18.21 -16.59
N LYS A 185 10.59 -18.67 -15.50
CA LYS A 185 11.76 -19.52 -15.49
C LYS A 185 11.43 -21.01 -15.50
N GLY A 186 10.14 -21.38 -15.53
CA GLY A 186 9.68 -22.78 -15.45
C GLY A 186 9.83 -23.40 -14.06
N ILE A 187 9.99 -22.59 -13.01
CA ILE A 187 10.16 -23.05 -11.63
C ILE A 187 8.78 -23.07 -10.94
N VAL A 188 8.46 -24.22 -10.36
CA VAL A 188 7.22 -24.43 -9.60
C VAL A 188 7.47 -24.13 -8.13
N ILE A 189 6.64 -23.24 -7.57
CA ILE A 189 6.67 -22.94 -6.12
C ILE A 189 5.93 -24.04 -5.38
N PRO A 190 6.51 -24.63 -4.30
CA PRO A 190 5.81 -25.62 -3.50
C PRO A 190 4.59 -25.03 -2.81
N MET A 191 3.58 -25.84 -2.57
CA MET A 191 2.39 -25.44 -1.82
C MET A 191 2.77 -24.98 -0.42
N LYS A 192 2.12 -23.89 0.05
CA LYS A 192 2.25 -23.47 1.44
C LYS A 192 1.69 -24.56 2.35
N THR A 193 2.56 -25.21 3.11
CA THR A 193 2.13 -26.11 4.19
C THR A 193 1.72 -25.24 5.38
N GLY A 194 0.47 -25.36 5.81
CA GLY A 194 -0.04 -24.66 7.00
C GLY A 194 0.73 -25.13 8.24
N GLY A 195 1.64 -24.33 8.72
CA GLY A 195 2.34 -24.51 9.98
C GLY A 195 2.12 -23.30 10.89
N SER A 196 1.84 -23.54 12.17
CA SER A 196 1.91 -22.47 13.16
C SER A 196 3.37 -22.04 13.28
N LYS A 197 3.64 -20.73 13.20
CA LYS A 197 4.97 -20.20 13.51
C LYS A 197 5.28 -20.46 14.98
N THR A 198 6.13 -21.42 15.24
CA THR A 198 6.56 -21.79 16.60
C THR A 198 7.80 -21.01 17.06
N GLU A 199 8.51 -20.38 16.11
CA GLU A 199 9.73 -19.64 16.40
C GLU A 199 9.54 -18.15 16.13
N GLN A 200 9.94 -17.31 17.09
CA GLN A 200 10.10 -15.88 16.88
C GLN A 200 11.49 -15.62 16.31
N PHE A 201 11.54 -14.83 15.25
CA PHE A 201 12.82 -14.34 14.74
C PHE A 201 13.30 -13.19 15.61
N GLU A 202 14.58 -13.22 15.97
CA GLU A 202 15.24 -12.11 16.62
C GLU A 202 15.23 -10.89 15.69
N GLY A 203 14.88 -9.72 16.23
CA GLY A 203 14.84 -8.47 15.48
C GLY A 203 16.25 -7.98 15.11
N ALA A 204 16.30 -6.87 14.39
CA ALA A 204 17.57 -6.23 14.05
C ALA A 204 18.30 -5.78 15.32
N PHE A 205 19.63 -5.97 15.35
CA PHE A 205 20.45 -5.45 16.45
C PHE A 205 20.39 -3.92 16.48
N VAL A 206 20.02 -3.39 17.64
CA VAL A 206 20.02 -1.96 17.90
C VAL A 206 20.97 -1.70 19.08
N LYS A 207 22.04 -0.95 18.84
CA LYS A 207 22.96 -0.57 19.89
C LYS A 207 22.33 0.51 20.77
N ASP A 208 22.40 0.35 22.08
CA ASP A 208 21.92 1.34 23.03
C ASP A 208 22.64 2.68 22.83
N PRO A 209 21.91 3.80 22.80
CA PRO A 209 22.51 5.11 22.66
C PRO A 209 23.31 5.49 23.92
N LEU A 210 24.44 6.13 23.71
CA LEU A 210 25.17 6.79 24.80
C LEU A 210 24.40 8.08 25.17
N ILE A 211 23.79 8.08 26.35
CA ILE A 211 23.01 9.21 26.81
C ILE A 211 23.94 10.35 27.19
N GLY A 212 23.71 11.54 26.65
CA GLY A 212 24.50 12.73 26.94
C GLY A 212 24.49 13.75 25.80
N GLN A 213 25.19 14.85 26.05
CA GLN A 213 25.43 15.88 25.02
C GLN A 213 26.70 15.53 24.25
N HIS A 214 26.60 15.38 22.94
CA HIS A 214 27.72 15.05 22.06
C HIS A 214 28.05 16.22 21.14
N LYS A 215 29.34 16.50 20.96
CA LYS A 215 29.85 17.46 19.99
C LYS A 215 30.30 16.72 18.73
N TRP A 216 30.16 17.36 17.58
CA TRP A 216 30.63 16.82 16.30
C TRP A 216 29.94 15.51 15.92
N VAL A 217 28.59 15.49 15.95
CA VAL A 217 27.79 14.31 15.57
C VAL A 217 27.70 14.25 14.05
N ALA A 218 28.08 13.10 13.47
CA ALA A 218 27.85 12.78 12.07
C ALA A 218 26.81 11.66 11.98
N SER A 219 25.77 11.84 11.17
CA SER A 219 24.75 10.84 10.91
C SER A 219 24.96 10.23 9.53
N PHE A 220 25.00 8.91 9.46
CA PHE A 220 25.11 8.15 8.22
C PHE A 220 23.90 7.25 8.07
N ASP A 221 23.36 7.20 6.85
CA ASP A 221 22.30 6.27 6.46
C ASP A 221 22.74 5.41 5.28
N LEU A 222 22.46 4.10 5.36
CA LEU A 222 22.78 3.17 4.29
C LEU A 222 21.60 3.08 3.31
N ASN A 223 21.79 3.59 2.12
CA ASN A 223 20.76 3.59 1.10
C ASN A 223 20.33 2.16 0.74
N SER A 224 19.03 1.87 0.93
CA SER A 224 18.44 0.56 0.57
C SER A 224 19.16 -0.64 1.20
N LEU A 225 19.46 -0.57 2.51
CA LEU A 225 20.26 -1.57 3.23
C LEU A 225 19.80 -3.01 3.00
N TYR A 226 18.51 -3.32 3.23
CA TYR A 226 18.01 -4.70 3.10
C TYR A 226 18.16 -5.28 1.68
N PRO A 227 17.76 -4.59 0.60
CA PRO A 227 18.01 -5.07 -0.76
C PRO A 227 19.50 -5.34 -1.03
N HIS A 228 20.39 -4.46 -0.59
CA HIS A 228 21.84 -4.65 -0.80
C HIS A 228 22.39 -5.83 -0.02
N LEU A 229 21.94 -6.09 1.20
CA LEU A 229 22.33 -7.27 1.96
C LEU A 229 21.86 -8.56 1.26
N ILE A 230 20.62 -8.59 0.75
CA ILE A 230 20.12 -9.74 -0.02
C ILE A 230 20.99 -9.99 -1.25
N MET A 231 21.33 -8.94 -1.98
CA MET A 231 22.20 -9.05 -3.17
C MET A 231 23.63 -9.46 -2.82
N GLN A 232 24.22 -8.81 -1.79
CA GLN A 232 25.62 -9.02 -1.40
C GLN A 232 25.87 -10.43 -0.88
N TYR A 233 24.98 -10.96 -0.06
CA TYR A 233 25.10 -12.28 0.55
C TYR A 233 24.43 -13.39 -0.26
N ASN A 234 23.80 -13.04 -1.39
CA ASN A 234 23.06 -13.95 -2.24
C ASN A 234 21.96 -14.73 -1.48
N ILE A 235 21.21 -14.02 -0.65
CA ILE A 235 20.19 -14.60 0.21
C ILE A 235 18.98 -15.00 -0.62
N SER A 236 18.75 -16.30 -0.76
CA SER A 236 17.60 -16.87 -1.46
C SER A 236 17.37 -18.31 -0.99
N PRO A 237 16.13 -18.84 -1.04
CA PRO A 237 15.86 -20.21 -0.60
C PRO A 237 16.72 -21.26 -1.30
N GLU A 238 16.95 -21.13 -2.63
CA GLU A 238 17.72 -22.10 -3.42
C GLU A 238 19.24 -21.98 -3.23
N THR A 239 19.72 -20.86 -2.70
CA THR A 239 21.14 -20.67 -2.39
C THR A 239 21.48 -21.01 -0.95
N LEU A 240 20.47 -21.16 -0.09
CA LEU A 240 20.65 -21.55 1.30
C LEU A 240 21.29 -22.95 1.37
N THR A 241 22.37 -23.09 2.11
CA THR A 241 23.00 -24.39 2.37
C THR A 241 22.46 -24.98 3.68
N HIS A 242 22.72 -26.27 3.90
CA HIS A 242 22.41 -26.91 5.19
C HIS A 242 23.49 -26.63 6.25
N GLU A 243 24.50 -25.84 5.93
CA GLU A 243 25.63 -25.56 6.79
C GLU A 243 25.33 -24.30 7.61
N LYS A 244 25.47 -24.45 8.92
CA LYS A 244 25.38 -23.35 9.89
C LYS A 244 26.64 -23.31 10.73
N LEU A 245 27.39 -22.22 10.65
CA LEU A 245 28.54 -21.99 11.52
C LEU A 245 28.09 -21.48 12.88
N SER A 246 28.76 -21.93 13.95
CA SER A 246 28.53 -21.39 15.29
C SER A 246 29.11 -19.98 15.36
N CYS A 247 28.23 -18.99 15.18
CA CYS A 247 28.59 -17.59 15.10
C CYS A 247 27.59 -16.73 15.86
N THR A 248 28.09 -15.71 16.53
CA THR A 248 27.30 -14.63 17.12
C THR A 248 27.79 -13.30 16.56
N VAL A 249 26.94 -12.29 16.59
CA VAL A 249 27.28 -10.94 16.12
C VAL A 249 28.53 -10.40 16.84
N ASP A 250 28.62 -10.61 18.15
CA ASP A 250 29.77 -10.14 18.96
C ASP A 250 31.08 -10.79 18.53
N ARG A 251 31.07 -12.11 18.27
CA ARG A 251 32.26 -12.83 17.79
C ARG A 251 32.67 -12.41 16.39
N LEU A 252 31.69 -12.05 15.53
CA LEU A 252 32.00 -11.49 14.20
C LEU A 252 32.63 -10.10 14.33
N LEU A 253 32.09 -9.26 15.18
CA LEU A 253 32.64 -7.92 15.43
C LEU A 253 34.05 -7.99 16.05
N ALA A 254 34.28 -8.97 16.92
CA ALA A 254 35.60 -9.24 17.52
C ALA A 254 36.58 -9.93 16.54
N GLN A 255 36.14 -10.26 15.32
CA GLN A 255 36.95 -11.00 14.32
C GLN A 255 37.42 -12.39 14.77
N GLU A 256 36.68 -13.03 15.66
CA GLU A 256 37.01 -14.35 16.24
C GLU A 256 36.52 -15.52 15.38
N VAL A 257 35.79 -15.23 14.30
CA VAL A 257 35.23 -16.26 13.42
C VAL A 257 36.17 -16.48 12.24
N ASP A 258 36.63 -17.73 12.08
CA ASP A 258 37.44 -18.11 10.91
C ASP A 258 36.57 -18.15 9.66
N THR A 259 36.82 -17.24 8.73
CA THR A 259 36.14 -17.12 7.44
C THR A 259 36.88 -17.80 6.27
N THR A 260 38.04 -18.44 6.53
CA THR A 260 38.85 -19.07 5.47
C THR A 260 38.07 -20.14 4.74
N TYR A 261 37.30 -20.92 5.47
CA TYR A 261 36.40 -21.94 4.96
C TYR A 261 35.38 -21.41 3.94
N LEU A 262 34.80 -20.23 4.20
CA LEU A 262 33.82 -19.62 3.31
C LEU A 262 34.44 -19.26 1.95
N LYS A 263 35.67 -18.74 1.97
CA LYS A 263 36.41 -18.40 0.74
C LYS A 263 36.74 -19.63 -0.10
N GLN A 264 37.15 -20.73 0.55
CA GLN A 264 37.49 -21.98 -0.14
C GLN A 264 36.30 -22.62 -0.84
N ARG A 265 35.09 -22.47 -0.28
CA ARG A 265 33.87 -23.09 -0.81
C ARG A 265 32.99 -22.10 -1.60
N ASP A 266 33.43 -20.89 -1.80
CA ASP A 266 32.66 -19.81 -2.44
C ASP A 266 31.27 -19.62 -1.79
N LEU A 267 31.27 -19.47 -0.46
CA LEU A 267 30.07 -19.24 0.33
C LEU A 267 30.06 -17.82 0.89
N SER A 268 28.87 -17.27 1.04
CA SER A 268 28.61 -16.12 1.90
C SER A 268 27.91 -16.56 3.19
N MET A 269 28.08 -15.83 4.27
CA MET A 269 27.50 -16.16 5.57
C MET A 269 26.75 -14.96 6.13
N ALA A 270 25.52 -15.17 6.56
CA ALA A 270 24.76 -14.19 7.33
C ALA A 270 25.22 -14.16 8.80
N ALA A 271 24.94 -13.07 9.52
CA ALA A 271 25.38 -12.88 10.90
C ALA A 271 24.89 -13.97 11.88
N ASN A 272 23.82 -14.67 11.55
CA ASN A 272 23.29 -15.81 12.31
C ASN A 272 23.97 -17.17 12.02
N GLY A 273 25.03 -17.14 11.20
CA GLY A 273 25.84 -18.31 10.84
C GLY A 273 25.35 -19.15 9.67
N TRP A 274 24.18 -18.85 9.10
CA TRP A 274 23.70 -19.55 7.91
C TRP A 274 24.49 -19.15 6.66
N CYS A 275 24.84 -20.16 5.85
CA CYS A 275 25.66 -19.99 4.66
C CYS A 275 24.82 -20.08 3.38
N TYR A 276 25.22 -19.29 2.38
CA TYR A 276 24.59 -19.23 1.07
C TYR A 276 25.63 -19.45 -0.03
N ARG A 277 25.26 -20.18 -1.07
CA ARG A 277 26.08 -20.42 -2.26
C ARG A 277 26.26 -19.15 -3.07
N ARG A 278 27.41 -18.98 -3.69
CA ARG A 278 27.73 -17.86 -4.59
C ARG A 278 27.93 -18.27 -6.03
N ASP A 279 28.10 -19.57 -6.31
CA ASP A 279 28.26 -20.13 -7.64
C ASP A 279 27.02 -19.99 -8.55
N ILE A 280 25.83 -19.83 -7.95
CA ILE A 280 24.58 -19.54 -8.65
C ILE A 280 23.97 -18.26 -8.08
N LYS A 281 23.36 -17.45 -8.94
CA LYS A 281 22.62 -16.26 -8.49
C LYS A 281 21.20 -16.64 -8.06
N GLY A 282 20.84 -16.31 -6.84
CA GLY A 282 19.49 -16.54 -6.32
C GLY A 282 18.44 -15.65 -6.98
N PHE A 283 17.18 -16.10 -7.03
CA PHE A 283 16.11 -15.32 -7.65
C PHE A 283 15.76 -14.05 -6.86
N MET A 284 15.87 -14.08 -5.52
CA MET A 284 15.63 -12.89 -4.69
C MET A 284 16.67 -11.79 -4.96
N PRO A 285 17.97 -12.06 -4.95
CA PRO A 285 19.00 -11.11 -5.40
C PRO A 285 18.74 -10.54 -6.79
N GLU A 286 18.36 -11.39 -7.75
CA GLU A 286 18.07 -10.97 -9.12
C GLU A 286 16.86 -10.01 -9.18
N LEU A 287 15.80 -10.30 -8.44
CA LEU A 287 14.65 -9.41 -8.33
C LEU A 287 15.01 -8.08 -7.69
N MET A 288 15.78 -8.11 -6.58
CA MET A 288 16.21 -6.89 -5.89
C MET A 288 17.07 -6.01 -6.79
N GLU A 289 18.01 -6.59 -7.53
CA GLU A 289 18.84 -5.87 -8.49
C GLU A 289 18.00 -5.21 -9.58
N THR A 290 17.09 -5.98 -10.20
CA THR A 290 16.19 -5.45 -11.24
C THR A 290 15.35 -4.28 -10.74
N MET A 291 14.79 -4.37 -9.53
CA MET A 291 13.99 -3.31 -8.93
C MET A 291 14.82 -2.09 -8.56
N TYR A 292 16.02 -2.31 -8.03
CA TYR A 292 16.92 -1.21 -7.67
C TYR A 292 17.39 -0.45 -8.90
N ASP A 293 17.78 -1.15 -9.97
CA ASP A 293 18.19 -0.56 -11.24
C ASP A 293 17.06 0.26 -11.86
N ASN A 294 15.83 -0.26 -11.87
CA ASN A 294 14.69 0.45 -12.36
C ASN A 294 14.42 1.72 -11.52
N ARG A 295 14.46 1.61 -10.19
CA ARG A 295 14.31 2.76 -9.29
C ARG A 295 15.36 3.83 -9.57
N SER A 296 16.61 3.45 -9.74
CA SER A 296 17.71 4.37 -10.04
C SER A 296 17.48 5.11 -11.37
N LYS A 297 17.12 4.38 -12.43
CA LYS A 297 16.79 4.95 -13.75
C LYS A 297 15.66 5.99 -13.67
N PHE A 298 14.60 5.70 -12.89
CA PHE A 298 13.49 6.64 -12.74
C PHE A 298 13.85 7.85 -11.88
N LYS A 299 14.67 7.66 -10.85
CA LYS A 299 15.17 8.75 -10.00
C LYS A 299 16.04 9.72 -10.79
N ASP A 300 16.94 9.19 -11.62
CA ASP A 300 17.83 10.00 -12.47
C ASP A 300 17.03 10.79 -13.51
N ARG A 301 16.00 10.20 -14.13
CA ARG A 301 15.11 10.91 -15.06
C ARG A 301 14.36 12.06 -14.39
N LYS A 302 13.92 11.87 -13.13
CA LYS A 302 13.25 12.94 -12.37
C LYS A 302 14.21 14.08 -12.06
N SER A 303 15.43 13.79 -11.62
CA SER A 303 16.46 14.82 -11.34
C SER A 303 16.87 15.59 -12.61
N THR A 304 16.98 14.91 -13.75
CA THR A 304 17.30 15.54 -15.04
C THR A 304 16.18 16.48 -15.49
N ARG A 305 14.91 16.10 -15.32
CA ARG A 305 13.77 16.97 -15.65
C ARG A 305 13.69 18.20 -14.74
N LEU A 306 13.95 18.04 -13.43
CA LEU A 306 13.96 19.16 -12.49
C LEU A 306 15.10 20.14 -12.80
N ASN A 307 16.27 19.64 -13.14
CA ASN A 307 17.41 20.50 -13.52
C ASN A 307 17.17 21.22 -14.85
N SER A 308 16.50 20.61 -15.82
CA SER A 308 16.14 21.29 -17.07
C SER A 308 15.11 22.40 -16.87
N SER A 309 14.14 22.21 -15.96
CA SER A 309 13.17 23.27 -15.63
C SER A 309 13.78 24.45 -14.87
N HIS A 310 14.81 24.21 -14.07
CA HIS A 310 15.55 25.31 -13.40
C HIS A 310 16.48 26.10 -14.34
N THR A 311 17.00 25.48 -15.39
CA THR A 311 17.82 26.18 -16.40
C THR A 311 17.00 27.09 -17.30
N ASP A 312 15.72 26.81 -17.51
CA ASP A 312 14.83 27.69 -18.30
C ASP A 312 14.42 28.98 -17.54
N ILE A 313 14.39 28.95 -16.21
CA ILE A 313 14.09 30.12 -15.37
C ILE A 313 15.29 31.09 -15.29
N SER A 314 16.51 30.59 -15.43
CA SER A 314 17.72 31.42 -15.37
C SER A 314 18.06 32.16 -16.67
N ARG A 315 17.26 31.98 -17.73
CA ARG A 315 17.44 32.63 -19.05
C ARG A 315 16.46 33.78 -19.35
N MET A 316 15.77 34.31 -18.34
CA MET A 316 15.10 35.58 -18.56
C MET A 316 16.15 36.72 -18.51
N PRO A 317 16.30 37.51 -19.58
CA PRO A 317 17.23 38.63 -19.57
C PRO A 317 16.72 39.70 -18.61
N SER A 318 17.55 40.08 -17.67
CA SER A 318 17.37 41.33 -16.93
C SER A 318 17.48 42.47 -17.93
N SER A 319 16.37 42.94 -18.46
CA SER A 319 16.32 44.16 -19.24
C SER A 319 15.87 45.30 -18.35
N ALA A 320 16.87 46.17 -18.10
CA ALA A 320 16.84 47.61 -17.97
C ALA A 320 15.63 48.26 -17.27
#